data_93d1d2db6b54d52fe22bb4c6f77b1640
#
_entry.id   93d1d2db6b54d52fe22bb4c6f77b1640
#
_cell.length_a   1.000
_cell.length_b   1.000
_cell.length_c   1.000
_cell.angle_alpha   90.00
_cell.angle_beta   90.00
_cell.angle_gamma   90.00
#
_symmetry.space_group_name_H-M   'P 1'
#
loop_
_entity.id
_entity.type
_entity.pdbx_description
1 polymer ?
#
loop_
_entity_poly.entity_id
_entity_poly.type
_entity_poly.pdbx_seq_one_letter_code
_entity_poly.pdbx_strand_id
1 'polypeptide(L)'
;MRLPKLEGKTGSTELNRQFLGYRHVDAPDEGAFYEMENVTSERYPLMAPRSPRAKLYTLQNPGGLCAKTALAWTENGKLYYGGEAVADVSEGEKTFVSMGAWLIVFPDGVRYNTADGTVDAIGQKNVTDGTVNFTLCEADGTAYSDYTVSETEPEDTTKYWLCTGSDPHCLKKYSAATKLWNTIPTTYVMISAAGIGRNLAEGDTVTVSGVLDSVGADLNGEMLLQQAADDAVVVVGFLDETASQTNAVTLERKAPKLDYVVECNNRLWGCSSEENEIYACKLGDATNWNCFAGLATDSYTVSVGSDGPFTGAAVQLGYVLFFKENCLHKVYGSKPSNFQVSMTACEGVQPGSAKSLCMVGSTLYYKADHGVMAYDGSVPESVSAALGGVYYQNAVAGTERGRLYLSMQDAAESWHLFVYDTETGIWCREDAAHAAAFATLNGNAYMLDADGCVWKLTPAE
;
A
#
# COMPACT_ATOMS: atom_id res chain seq x y z
N MET A 1 12.09 38.24 -74.53
CA MET A 1 12.27 37.17 -73.54
C MET A 1 10.86 36.95 -72.92
N ARG A 2 10.17 35.81 -73.20
CA ARG A 2 8.88 35.47 -72.56
C ARG A 2 9.20 34.66 -71.33
N LEU A 3 8.84 35.17 -70.18
CA LEU A 3 8.89 34.42 -68.92
C LEU A 3 7.97 33.19 -69.01
N PRO A 4 8.38 32.00 -68.53
CA PRO A 4 7.50 30.84 -68.47
C PRO A 4 6.34 31.12 -67.58
N LYS A 5 5.11 30.77 -68.05
CA LYS A 5 3.92 30.77 -67.19
C LYS A 5 4.11 29.72 -66.09
N LEU A 6 4.17 30.18 -64.86
CA LEU A 6 3.99 29.28 -63.71
C LEU A 6 2.57 28.73 -63.79
N GLU A 7 2.44 27.43 -63.98
CA GLU A 7 1.17 26.73 -63.80
C GLU A 7 0.77 26.90 -62.34
N GLY A 8 -0.43 27.46 -62.14
CA GLY A 8 -0.98 27.56 -60.78
C GLY A 8 -1.15 26.14 -60.21
N LYS A 9 -0.61 25.90 -59.03
CA LYS A 9 -0.89 24.67 -58.27
C LYS A 9 -2.41 24.55 -58.19
N THR A 10 -3.01 23.53 -58.84
CA THR A 10 -4.35 23.12 -58.57
C THR A 10 -4.37 22.59 -57.13
N GLY A 11 -4.96 23.37 -56.23
CA GLY A 11 -5.17 22.89 -54.86
C GLY A 11 -6.08 21.64 -54.90
N SER A 12 -5.61 20.51 -54.41
CA SER A 12 -6.47 19.38 -54.09
C SER A 12 -7.15 19.67 -52.76
N THR A 13 -8.46 19.55 -52.70
CA THR A 13 -9.22 19.62 -51.44
C THR A 13 -9.51 18.18 -51.05
N GLU A 14 -8.94 17.74 -49.96
CA GLU A 14 -9.27 16.45 -49.33
C GLU A 14 -10.32 16.72 -48.23
N LEU A 15 -11.36 15.91 -48.19
CA LEU A 15 -12.41 15.99 -47.19
C LEU A 15 -12.27 14.83 -46.21
N ASN A 16 -11.61 15.04 -45.12
CA ASN A 16 -11.57 14.10 -44.01
C ASN A 16 -12.90 14.14 -43.26
N ARG A 17 -13.61 13.02 -43.22
CA ARG A 17 -14.91 12.88 -42.57
C ARG A 17 -14.84 12.30 -41.19
N GLN A 18 -13.67 11.79 -40.80
CA GLN A 18 -13.46 11.12 -39.51
C GLN A 18 -12.09 11.50 -38.94
N PHE A 19 -12.07 11.90 -37.70
CA PHE A 19 -10.86 12.14 -36.92
C PHE A 19 -10.34 10.83 -36.36
N LEU A 20 -9.10 10.44 -36.70
CA LEU A 20 -8.44 9.19 -36.24
C LEU A 20 -7.32 9.44 -35.21
N GLY A 21 -7.15 10.69 -34.79
CA GLY A 21 -6.23 11.07 -33.71
C GLY A 21 -4.76 11.04 -34.06
N TYR A 22 -3.94 10.90 -33.03
CA TYR A 22 -2.49 10.82 -33.11
C TYR A 22 -2.04 9.43 -33.55
N ARG A 23 -1.24 9.36 -34.62
CA ARG A 23 -0.63 8.12 -35.12
C ARG A 23 0.78 8.41 -35.61
N HIS A 24 1.75 8.22 -34.75
CA HIS A 24 3.16 8.44 -35.03
C HIS A 24 3.79 7.21 -35.69
N VAL A 25 3.29 6.89 -36.91
CA VAL A 25 3.73 5.77 -37.72
C VAL A 25 4.13 6.25 -39.12
N ASP A 26 4.98 5.52 -39.81
CA ASP A 26 5.54 5.95 -41.12
C ASP A 26 4.47 6.27 -42.17
N ALA A 27 3.35 5.61 -42.15
CA ALA A 27 2.25 5.82 -43.08
C ALA A 27 0.90 5.89 -42.32
N PRO A 28 0.54 7.04 -41.73
CA PRO A 28 -0.72 7.18 -41.02
C PRO A 28 -1.90 7.13 -42.00
N ASP A 29 -3.02 6.58 -41.53
CA ASP A 29 -4.26 6.56 -42.27
C ASP A 29 -4.80 7.97 -42.53
N GLU A 30 -5.64 8.11 -43.60
CA GLU A 30 -6.33 9.38 -43.87
C GLU A 30 -7.22 9.77 -42.68
N GLY A 31 -7.09 11.01 -42.17
CA GLY A 31 -7.76 11.46 -40.95
C GLY A 31 -6.96 11.25 -39.64
N ALA A 32 -5.81 10.57 -39.69
CA ALA A 32 -4.85 10.50 -38.61
C ALA A 32 -3.76 11.56 -38.76
N PHE A 33 -3.15 11.95 -37.66
CA PHE A 33 -2.12 12.98 -37.61
C PHE A 33 -0.83 12.40 -37.04
N TYR A 34 0.26 12.53 -37.81
CA TYR A 34 1.60 12.12 -37.34
C TYR A 34 2.08 12.95 -36.14
N GLU A 35 1.76 14.26 -36.14
CA GLU A 35 1.99 15.18 -35.04
C GLU A 35 0.72 15.99 -34.76
N MET A 36 0.43 16.22 -33.48
CA MET A 36 -0.66 17.06 -33.03
C MET A 36 -0.42 17.58 -31.62
N GLU A 37 -0.98 18.72 -31.30
CA GLU A 37 -1.00 19.30 -29.96
C GLU A 37 -2.33 19.98 -29.65
N ASN A 38 -2.74 19.94 -28.38
CA ASN A 38 -3.93 20.62 -27.85
C ASN A 38 -5.24 20.24 -28.56
N VAL A 39 -5.33 19.00 -29.02
CA VAL A 39 -6.51 18.44 -29.71
C VAL A 39 -7.09 17.32 -28.89
N THR A 40 -8.42 17.17 -28.94
CA THR A 40 -9.19 16.16 -28.19
C THR A 40 -10.19 15.44 -29.09
N SER A 41 -10.53 14.20 -28.70
CA SER A 41 -11.63 13.39 -29.27
C SER A 41 -13.03 13.73 -28.72
N GLU A 42 -13.17 14.73 -27.83
CA GLU A 42 -14.44 15.02 -27.14
C GLU A 42 -15.65 15.25 -28.06
N ARG A 43 -15.40 15.68 -29.30
CA ARG A 43 -16.45 15.91 -30.29
C ARG A 43 -16.38 14.90 -31.43
N TYR A 44 -15.82 13.70 -31.14
CA TYR A 44 -15.78 12.67 -32.16
C TYR A 44 -17.17 12.50 -32.89
N PRO A 45 -17.22 12.37 -34.22
CA PRO A 45 -16.11 12.16 -35.15
C PRO A 45 -15.37 13.43 -35.59
N LEU A 46 -15.65 14.57 -35.00
CA LEU A 46 -15.01 15.84 -35.35
C LEU A 46 -13.78 16.06 -34.45
N MET A 47 -12.75 16.64 -35.03
CA MET A 47 -11.60 17.16 -34.29
C MET A 47 -11.99 18.44 -33.55
N ALA A 48 -11.56 18.58 -32.31
CA ALA A 48 -11.78 19.76 -31.50
C ALA A 48 -10.53 20.17 -30.72
N PRO A 49 -10.35 21.46 -30.41
CA PRO A 49 -9.33 21.86 -29.44
C PRO A 49 -9.74 21.39 -28.03
N ARG A 50 -8.75 21.03 -27.21
CA ARG A 50 -9.00 20.71 -25.80
C ARG A 50 -9.42 21.96 -25.02
N SER A 51 -10.16 21.75 -23.94
CA SER A 51 -10.47 22.81 -22.98
C SER A 51 -9.21 23.24 -22.20
N PRO A 52 -9.11 24.53 -21.80
CA PRO A 52 -8.02 24.98 -20.95
C PRO A 52 -8.12 24.32 -19.56
N ARG A 53 -6.98 24.06 -18.92
CA ARG A 53 -6.91 23.61 -17.52
C ARG A 53 -7.04 24.80 -16.58
N ALA A 54 -7.61 24.59 -15.41
CA ALA A 54 -7.69 25.61 -14.35
C ALA A 54 -6.64 25.32 -13.27
N LYS A 55 -5.77 26.29 -13.00
CA LYS A 55 -4.80 26.22 -11.90
C LYS A 55 -5.52 26.47 -10.57
N LEU A 56 -5.33 25.57 -9.59
CA LEU A 56 -5.93 25.68 -8.27
C LEU A 56 -4.92 26.10 -7.20
N TYR A 57 -3.80 25.39 -7.13
CA TYR A 57 -2.77 25.57 -6.10
C TYR A 57 -1.38 25.64 -6.71
N THR A 58 -0.44 26.21 -5.98
CA THR A 58 0.99 26.07 -6.20
C THR A 58 1.59 25.62 -4.89
N LEU A 59 2.04 24.38 -4.85
CA LEU A 59 2.58 23.71 -3.68
C LEU A 59 4.11 23.87 -3.64
N GLN A 60 4.68 23.81 -2.44
CA GLN A 60 6.11 23.85 -2.23
C GLN A 60 6.61 22.46 -1.81
N ASN A 61 7.59 21.90 -2.55
CA ASN A 61 8.13 20.56 -2.31
C ASN A 61 7.02 19.48 -2.12
N PRO A 62 6.08 19.32 -3.08
CA PRO A 62 5.00 18.36 -2.94
C PRO A 62 5.55 16.92 -3.03
N GLY A 63 5.07 16.03 -2.15
CA GLY A 63 5.39 14.60 -2.19
C GLY A 63 4.36 13.77 -2.95
N GLY A 64 3.16 14.29 -3.19
CA GLY A 64 2.10 13.59 -3.91
C GLY A 64 0.74 14.24 -3.76
N LEU A 65 -0.22 13.74 -4.54
CA LEU A 65 -1.61 14.19 -4.58
C LEU A 65 -2.53 12.97 -4.61
N CYS A 66 -3.60 13.02 -3.83
CA CYS A 66 -4.68 12.03 -3.90
C CYS A 66 -6.04 12.66 -3.64
N ALA A 67 -7.09 11.86 -3.73
CA ALA A 67 -8.44 12.27 -3.38
C ALA A 67 -9.16 11.16 -2.60
N LYS A 68 -9.95 11.56 -1.60
CA LYS A 68 -10.91 10.71 -0.90
C LYS A 68 -12.28 11.39 -0.95
N THR A 69 -12.73 12.04 0.10
CA THR A 69 -13.91 12.95 0.08
C THR A 69 -13.50 14.41 -0.16
N ALA A 70 -12.21 14.70 -0.06
CA ALA A 70 -11.56 15.95 -0.44
C ALA A 70 -10.21 15.65 -1.09
N LEU A 71 -9.60 16.66 -1.72
CA LEU A 71 -8.21 16.57 -2.17
C LEU A 71 -7.28 16.51 -0.96
N ALA A 72 -6.26 15.68 -1.07
CA ALA A 72 -5.17 15.60 -0.11
C ALA A 72 -3.82 15.61 -0.84
N TRP A 73 -2.84 16.25 -0.23
CA TRP A 73 -1.47 16.32 -0.75
C TRP A 73 -0.47 16.43 0.39
N THR A 74 0.79 16.21 0.10
CA THR A 74 1.86 16.56 1.04
C THR A 74 2.66 17.72 0.52
N GLU A 75 3.05 18.62 1.40
CA GLU A 75 3.79 19.85 1.13
C GLU A 75 4.67 20.21 2.33
N ASN A 76 5.99 20.43 2.10
CA ASN A 76 6.95 20.81 3.14
C ASN A 76 6.86 19.97 4.42
N GLY A 77 6.79 18.64 4.30
CA GLY A 77 6.74 17.74 5.45
C GLY A 77 5.41 17.73 6.20
N LYS A 78 4.33 18.18 5.57
CA LYS A 78 2.97 18.15 6.15
C LYS A 78 1.96 17.49 5.20
N LEU A 79 1.02 16.76 5.78
CA LEU A 79 -0.17 16.27 5.09
C LEU A 79 -1.27 17.35 5.15
N TYR A 80 -1.81 17.68 3.99
CA TYR A 80 -2.98 18.54 3.84
C TYR A 80 -4.20 17.73 3.42
N TYR A 81 -5.34 18.03 3.99
CA TYR A 81 -6.63 17.45 3.63
C TYR A 81 -7.70 18.54 3.54
N GLY A 82 -8.34 18.67 2.37
CA GLY A 82 -9.33 19.73 2.14
C GLY A 82 -8.79 21.16 2.22
N GLY A 83 -7.47 21.34 2.13
CA GLY A 83 -6.80 22.65 2.21
C GLY A 83 -6.20 22.97 3.59
N GLU A 84 -6.42 22.14 4.60
CA GLU A 84 -5.88 22.32 5.95
C GLU A 84 -4.74 21.33 6.24
N ALA A 85 -3.70 21.77 6.95
CA ALA A 85 -2.63 20.90 7.42
C ALA A 85 -3.14 20.05 8.59
N VAL A 86 -3.07 18.72 8.45
CA VAL A 86 -3.67 17.77 9.41
C VAL A 86 -2.67 16.88 10.12
N ALA A 87 -1.48 16.63 9.55
CA ALA A 87 -0.45 15.80 10.16
C ALA A 87 0.94 16.20 9.68
N ASP A 88 1.96 15.84 10.45
CA ASP A 88 3.36 15.91 10.04
C ASP A 88 3.75 14.59 9.36
N VAL A 89 4.53 14.69 8.27
CA VAL A 89 5.09 13.58 7.51
C VAL A 89 6.52 13.91 7.10
N SER A 90 7.32 12.94 6.68
CA SER A 90 8.64 13.24 6.11
C SER A 90 8.51 13.93 4.75
N GLU A 91 9.57 14.57 4.26
CA GLU A 91 9.63 15.05 2.89
C GLU A 91 9.83 13.90 1.90
N GLY A 92 9.62 14.18 0.61
CA GLY A 92 9.80 13.24 -0.49
C GLY A 92 8.50 12.60 -0.97
N GLU A 93 8.63 11.68 -1.91
CA GLU A 93 7.51 11.02 -2.58
C GLU A 93 6.64 10.21 -1.61
N LYS A 94 5.33 10.31 -1.80
CA LYS A 94 4.33 9.65 -0.96
C LYS A 94 3.35 8.82 -1.78
N THR A 95 2.99 7.68 -1.19
CA THR A 95 1.86 6.87 -1.64
C THR A 95 0.73 7.00 -0.63
N PHE A 96 -0.48 7.25 -1.14
CA PHE A 96 -1.67 7.40 -0.32
C PHE A 96 -2.58 6.21 -0.51
N VAL A 97 -3.07 5.64 0.59
CA VAL A 97 -4.03 4.54 0.56
C VAL A 97 -5.18 4.84 1.51
N SER A 98 -6.40 4.61 1.04
CA SER A 98 -7.61 4.80 1.85
C SER A 98 -8.14 3.46 2.31
N MET A 99 -8.39 3.31 3.63
CA MET A 99 -9.03 2.14 4.22
C MET A 99 -10.10 2.58 5.23
N GLY A 100 -11.35 2.30 4.95
CA GLY A 100 -12.46 2.85 5.75
C GLY A 100 -12.40 4.38 5.87
N ALA A 101 -12.45 4.94 7.07
CA ALA A 101 -12.30 6.37 7.31
C ALA A 101 -10.85 6.88 7.22
N TRP A 102 -9.87 5.97 7.26
CA TRP A 102 -8.46 6.34 7.29
C TRP A 102 -7.90 6.69 5.91
N LEU A 103 -7.11 7.75 5.85
CA LEU A 103 -6.17 8.07 4.79
C LEU A 103 -4.76 7.81 5.35
N ILE A 104 -4.03 6.91 4.71
CA ILE A 104 -2.72 6.43 5.18
C ILE A 104 -1.65 6.89 4.22
N VAL A 105 -0.55 7.41 4.76
CA VAL A 105 0.58 7.95 4.00
C VAL A 105 1.80 7.06 4.17
N PHE A 106 2.30 6.50 3.08
CA PHE A 106 3.52 5.71 3.03
C PHE A 106 4.68 6.53 2.41
N PRO A 107 5.93 6.29 2.84
CA PRO A 107 6.40 5.26 3.78
C PRO A 107 6.25 5.64 5.27
N ASP A 108 5.75 6.84 5.62
CA ASP A 108 5.70 7.34 7.01
C ASP A 108 4.84 6.47 7.93
N GLY A 109 3.84 5.76 7.38
CA GLY A 109 2.88 5.01 8.17
C GLY A 109 1.94 5.90 9.00
N VAL A 110 1.87 7.19 8.69
CA VAL A 110 0.92 8.13 9.32
C VAL A 110 -0.46 7.88 8.76
N ARG A 111 -1.47 7.81 9.62
CA ARG A 111 -2.88 7.67 9.25
C ARG A 111 -3.72 8.82 9.83
N TYR A 112 -4.51 9.41 8.96
CA TYR A 112 -5.46 10.48 9.28
C TYR A 112 -6.89 9.97 9.12
N ASN A 113 -7.69 10.08 10.17
CA ASN A 113 -9.12 9.74 10.13
C ASN A 113 -9.91 10.93 9.57
N THR A 114 -10.45 10.77 8.38
CA THR A 114 -11.21 11.83 7.69
C THR A 114 -12.60 12.08 8.25
N ALA A 115 -13.08 11.26 9.21
CA ALA A 115 -14.38 11.42 9.85
C ALA A 115 -14.31 12.26 11.14
N ASP A 116 -13.25 12.12 11.92
CA ASP A 116 -13.10 12.77 13.23
C ASP A 116 -11.83 13.61 13.40
N GLY A 117 -10.91 13.58 12.42
CA GLY A 117 -9.66 14.33 12.45
C GLY A 117 -8.55 13.69 13.30
N THR A 118 -8.72 12.49 13.80
CA THR A 118 -7.69 11.80 14.59
C THR A 118 -6.48 11.48 13.72
N VAL A 119 -5.28 11.71 14.27
CA VAL A 119 -4.00 11.34 13.66
C VAL A 119 -3.35 10.24 14.49
N ASP A 120 -2.89 9.20 13.83
CA ASP A 120 -2.25 8.03 14.44
C ASP A 120 -1.20 7.43 13.48
N ALA A 121 -0.50 6.38 13.92
CA ALA A 121 0.48 5.67 13.10
C ALA A 121 0.16 4.18 12.99
N ILE A 122 0.55 3.56 11.90
CA ILE A 122 0.40 2.11 11.73
C ILE A 122 1.43 1.32 12.56
N GLY A 123 2.61 1.88 12.82
CA GLY A 123 3.57 1.33 13.76
C GLY A 123 3.38 1.93 15.17
N GLN A 124 3.70 1.15 16.20
CA GLN A 124 3.68 1.59 17.60
C GLN A 124 4.94 1.14 18.31
N LYS A 125 5.55 2.05 19.07
CA LYS A 125 6.72 1.74 19.88
C LYS A 125 6.53 2.32 21.28
N ASN A 126 6.48 1.43 22.28
CA ASN A 126 6.42 1.79 23.68
C ASN A 126 7.73 1.43 24.34
N VAL A 127 8.31 2.37 25.07
CA VAL A 127 9.54 2.18 25.84
C VAL A 127 9.22 2.53 27.30
N THR A 128 9.48 1.59 28.21
CA THR A 128 9.21 1.80 29.63
C THR A 128 10.20 2.78 30.26
N ASP A 129 9.69 3.56 31.20
CA ASP A 129 10.48 4.43 32.06
C ASP A 129 10.19 4.04 33.53
N GLY A 130 11.17 3.48 34.21
CA GLY A 130 11.04 3.02 35.59
C GLY A 130 10.99 1.50 35.75
N THR A 131 10.33 1.04 36.82
CA THR A 131 10.28 -0.39 37.16
C THR A 131 9.30 -1.15 36.28
N VAL A 132 9.77 -2.22 35.70
CA VAL A 132 8.98 -3.21 34.94
C VAL A 132 8.83 -4.47 35.78
N ASN A 133 7.61 -4.93 36.00
CA ASN A 133 7.33 -6.14 36.75
C ASN A 133 6.90 -7.27 35.83
N PHE A 134 7.30 -8.49 36.17
CA PHE A 134 7.01 -9.71 35.44
C PHE A 134 6.34 -10.70 36.40
N THR A 135 5.16 -11.19 36.06
CA THR A 135 4.39 -12.08 36.91
C THR A 135 3.84 -13.24 36.11
N LEU A 136 4.04 -14.46 36.58
CA LEU A 136 3.44 -15.67 36.00
C LEU A 136 1.92 -15.63 36.18
N CYS A 137 1.16 -15.80 35.08
CA CYS A 137 -0.31 -15.61 35.10
C CYS A 137 -1.03 -16.59 34.17
N GLU A 138 -2.36 -16.58 34.21
CA GLU A 138 -3.27 -17.18 33.24
C GLU A 138 -3.38 -16.27 31.98
N ALA A 139 -4.04 -16.78 30.93
CA ALA A 139 -4.19 -16.05 29.67
C ALA A 139 -4.94 -14.71 29.83
N ASP A 140 -5.81 -14.59 30.82
CA ASP A 140 -6.57 -13.38 31.15
C ASP A 140 -5.79 -12.37 32.03
N GLY A 141 -4.52 -12.67 32.37
CA GLY A 141 -3.70 -11.86 33.23
C GLY A 141 -3.88 -12.15 34.74
N THR A 142 -4.71 -13.11 35.12
CA THR A 142 -4.86 -13.48 36.54
C THR A 142 -3.56 -14.13 37.04
N ALA A 143 -2.90 -13.52 38.00
CA ALA A 143 -1.65 -14.00 38.55
C ALA A 143 -1.80 -15.34 39.28
N TYR A 144 -0.85 -16.24 39.10
CA TYR A 144 -0.70 -17.41 39.96
C TYR A 144 -0.11 -16.96 41.30
N SER A 145 -0.98 -16.74 42.30
CA SER A 145 -0.57 -16.20 43.59
C SER A 145 -0.18 -17.23 44.66
N ASP A 146 -0.47 -18.52 44.40
CA ASP A 146 -0.30 -19.57 45.41
C ASP A 146 0.30 -20.85 44.78
N TYR A 147 1.62 -20.92 44.76
CA TYR A 147 2.37 -22.11 44.26
C TYR A 147 3.52 -22.46 45.18
N THR A 148 3.84 -23.77 45.22
CA THR A 148 5.02 -24.28 45.91
C THR A 148 6.15 -24.52 44.88
N VAL A 149 7.32 -23.96 45.11
CA VAL A 149 8.53 -24.19 44.31
C VAL A 149 9.31 -25.34 44.88
N SER A 150 9.51 -26.41 44.12
CA SER A 150 10.30 -27.58 44.57
C SER A 150 10.73 -28.46 43.39
N GLU A 151 11.83 -29.20 43.57
CA GLU A 151 12.27 -30.20 42.61
C GLU A 151 11.45 -31.49 42.68
N THR A 152 10.84 -31.78 43.82
CA THR A 152 10.05 -33.00 44.09
C THR A 152 8.60 -32.64 44.38
N GLU A 153 7.68 -33.61 44.22
CA GLU A 153 6.27 -33.43 44.47
C GLU A 153 5.97 -32.89 45.86
N PRO A 154 5.26 -31.75 45.97
CA PRO A 154 4.85 -31.21 47.26
C PRO A 154 3.71 -32.03 47.90
N GLU A 155 3.68 -32.04 49.22
CA GLU A 155 2.57 -32.70 49.95
C GLU A 155 1.24 -31.93 49.87
N ASP A 156 1.32 -30.58 49.72
CA ASP A 156 0.15 -29.73 49.60
C ASP A 156 -0.39 -29.75 48.15
N THR A 157 -1.45 -30.51 47.94
CA THR A 157 -2.10 -30.65 46.65
C THR A 157 -3.14 -29.56 46.35
N THR A 158 -3.31 -28.58 47.23
CA THR A 158 -4.27 -27.47 47.05
C THR A 158 -3.68 -26.33 46.27
N LYS A 159 -2.35 -26.21 46.21
CA LYS A 159 -1.57 -25.19 45.51
C LYS A 159 -1.11 -25.69 44.15
N TYR A 160 -0.69 -24.76 43.31
CA TYR A 160 0.09 -25.14 42.15
C TYR A 160 1.49 -25.59 42.54
N TRP A 161 2.12 -26.41 41.72
CA TRP A 161 3.50 -26.80 41.87
C TRP A 161 4.36 -26.26 40.74
N LEU A 162 5.29 -25.34 41.05
CA LEU A 162 6.34 -24.92 40.15
C LEU A 162 7.48 -25.91 40.28
N CYS A 163 7.57 -26.82 39.33
CA CYS A 163 8.54 -27.94 39.34
C CYS A 163 9.84 -27.47 38.72
N THR A 164 10.90 -27.39 39.59
CA THR A 164 12.27 -27.06 39.18
C THR A 164 13.13 -28.31 38.98
N GLY A 165 12.59 -29.49 39.20
CA GLY A 165 13.28 -30.78 38.97
C GLY A 165 13.11 -31.31 37.51
N SER A 166 12.41 -30.60 36.63
CA SER A 166 12.30 -30.91 35.21
C SER A 166 13.08 -29.90 34.36
N ASP A 167 13.50 -30.32 33.18
CA ASP A 167 14.11 -29.43 32.19
C ASP A 167 13.31 -29.51 30.87
N PRO A 168 12.60 -28.45 30.46
CA PRO A 168 12.46 -27.17 31.17
C PRO A 168 11.61 -27.26 32.45
N HIS A 169 11.74 -26.24 33.32
CA HIS A 169 10.87 -26.06 34.47
C HIS A 169 9.40 -25.90 34.02
N CYS A 170 8.45 -26.27 34.85
CA CYS A 170 7.04 -26.23 34.48
C CYS A 170 6.11 -26.00 35.67
N LEU A 171 4.94 -25.42 35.38
CA LEU A 171 3.85 -25.28 36.36
C LEU A 171 2.90 -26.48 36.27
N LYS A 172 2.55 -27.08 37.42
CA LYS A 172 1.68 -28.23 37.50
C LYS A 172 0.48 -27.96 38.41
N LYS A 173 -0.62 -28.60 38.10
CA LYS A 173 -1.86 -28.60 38.91
C LYS A 173 -2.23 -30.02 39.30
N TYR A 174 -2.54 -30.25 40.59
CA TYR A 174 -2.99 -31.56 41.03
C TYR A 174 -4.44 -31.84 40.57
N SER A 175 -4.64 -33.02 40.06
CA SER A 175 -5.97 -33.52 39.70
C SER A 175 -6.47 -34.54 40.75
N ALA A 176 -7.46 -34.17 41.52
CA ALA A 176 -8.06 -35.07 42.51
C ALA A 176 -8.71 -36.32 41.87
N ALA A 177 -9.14 -36.24 40.61
CA ALA A 177 -9.74 -37.35 39.89
C ALA A 177 -8.73 -38.44 39.51
N THR A 178 -7.54 -38.03 39.04
CA THR A 178 -6.47 -38.93 38.59
C THR A 178 -5.41 -39.18 39.68
N LYS A 179 -5.41 -38.37 40.72
CA LYS A 179 -4.39 -38.30 41.77
C LYS A 179 -2.98 -38.08 41.21
N LEU A 180 -2.85 -37.27 40.18
CA LEU A 180 -1.61 -36.95 39.50
C LEU A 180 -1.45 -35.45 39.36
N TRP A 181 -0.20 -35.02 39.36
CA TRP A 181 0.20 -33.66 38.99
C TRP A 181 0.26 -33.56 37.47
N ASN A 182 -0.62 -32.74 36.88
CA ASN A 182 -0.65 -32.49 35.44
C ASN A 182 0.07 -31.18 35.13
N THR A 183 0.94 -31.21 34.14
CA THR A 183 1.59 -29.99 33.63
C THR A 183 0.56 -29.10 32.96
N ILE A 184 0.60 -27.82 33.26
CA ILE A 184 -0.15 -26.78 32.55
C ILE A 184 0.55 -26.58 31.21
N PRO A 185 -0.13 -26.84 30.07
CA PRO A 185 0.54 -26.93 28.78
C PRO A 185 1.03 -25.57 28.26
N THR A 186 0.41 -24.46 28.69
CA THR A 186 0.77 -23.11 28.31
C THR A 186 0.64 -22.19 29.51
N THR A 187 1.70 -21.47 29.81
CA THR A 187 1.75 -20.43 30.83
C THR A 187 1.96 -19.08 30.18
N TYR A 188 1.63 -18.05 30.90
CA TYR A 188 1.73 -16.67 30.42
C TYR A 188 2.48 -15.81 31.41
N VAL A 189 3.05 -14.72 30.91
CA VAL A 189 3.72 -13.72 31.72
C VAL A 189 3.05 -12.38 31.48
N MET A 190 2.60 -11.76 32.57
CA MET A 190 2.16 -10.37 32.55
C MET A 190 3.39 -9.49 32.72
N ILE A 191 3.61 -8.59 31.78
CA ILE A 191 4.62 -7.52 31.81
C ILE A 191 3.89 -6.23 32.13
N SER A 192 4.19 -5.61 33.27
CA SER A 192 3.50 -4.41 33.73
C SER A 192 4.45 -3.25 34.01
N ALA A 193 4.18 -2.11 33.38
CA ALA A 193 4.88 -0.84 33.56
C ALA A 193 3.99 0.28 32.98
N ALA A 194 4.20 1.52 33.44
CA ALA A 194 3.43 2.67 32.94
C ALA A 194 3.55 2.80 31.42
N GLY A 195 2.42 2.78 30.72
CA GLY A 195 2.30 3.01 29.28
C GLY A 195 2.83 1.89 28.39
N ILE A 196 3.21 0.72 28.92
CA ILE A 196 3.81 -0.37 28.12
C ILE A 196 2.87 -0.93 27.05
N GLY A 197 1.56 -0.97 27.32
CA GLY A 197 0.56 -1.49 26.39
C GLY A 197 -0.24 -0.41 25.65
N ARG A 198 0.14 0.88 25.79
CA ARG A 198 -0.61 1.98 25.16
C ARG A 198 -0.69 1.83 23.64
N ASN A 199 -1.90 2.00 23.09
CA ASN A 199 -2.20 1.84 21.65
C ASN A 199 -1.85 0.45 21.07
N LEU A 200 -1.75 -0.57 21.94
CA LEU A 200 -1.68 -1.97 21.58
C LEU A 200 -3.01 -2.66 21.92
N ALA A 201 -3.31 -3.76 21.25
CA ALA A 201 -4.54 -4.52 21.43
C ALA A 201 -4.25 -6.02 21.55
N GLU A 202 -5.23 -6.75 22.13
CA GLU A 202 -5.24 -8.21 22.08
C GLU A 202 -5.12 -8.72 20.63
N GLY A 203 -4.25 -9.68 20.39
CA GLY A 203 -3.96 -10.23 19.07
C GLY A 203 -2.94 -9.45 18.25
N ASP A 204 -2.38 -8.34 18.76
CA ASP A 204 -1.20 -7.71 18.14
C ASP A 204 0.04 -8.57 18.33
N THR A 205 0.87 -8.66 17.30
CA THR A 205 2.23 -9.19 17.44
C THR A 205 3.21 -8.05 17.62
N VAL A 206 4.01 -8.13 18.66
CA VAL A 206 5.01 -7.13 19.00
C VAL A 206 6.39 -7.75 19.13
N THR A 207 7.44 -7.00 18.82
CA THR A 207 8.81 -7.36 19.18
C THR A 207 9.07 -6.83 20.57
N VAL A 208 9.30 -7.73 21.53
CA VAL A 208 9.75 -7.43 22.89
C VAL A 208 11.27 -7.41 22.92
N SER A 209 11.84 -6.41 23.56
CA SER A 209 13.29 -6.31 23.74
C SER A 209 13.66 -5.60 25.05
N GLY A 210 14.86 -5.87 25.56
CA GLY A 210 15.36 -5.27 26.79
C GLY A 210 14.98 -6.02 28.06
N VAL A 211 14.35 -7.19 27.98
CA VAL A 211 14.17 -8.07 29.12
C VAL A 211 15.53 -8.72 29.45
N LEU A 212 15.95 -8.65 30.71
CA LEU A 212 17.22 -9.20 31.15
C LEU A 212 17.14 -10.73 31.18
N ASP A 213 18.25 -11.42 30.86
CA ASP A 213 18.34 -12.87 30.89
C ASP A 213 18.03 -13.43 32.28
N SER A 214 18.38 -12.69 33.35
CA SER A 214 18.09 -13.06 34.74
C SER A 214 16.59 -13.03 35.08
N VAL A 215 15.77 -12.38 34.26
CA VAL A 215 14.31 -12.37 34.40
C VAL A 215 13.66 -13.44 33.51
N GLY A 216 14.07 -13.51 32.25
CA GLY A 216 13.56 -14.49 31.31
C GLY A 216 13.99 -14.14 29.89
N ALA A 217 15.09 -14.74 29.42
CA ALA A 217 15.62 -14.47 28.07
C ALA A 217 14.60 -14.75 26.96
N ASP A 218 13.77 -15.77 27.16
CA ASP A 218 12.73 -16.22 26.21
C ASP A 218 11.59 -15.21 26.04
N LEU A 219 11.53 -14.17 26.88
CA LEU A 219 10.55 -13.08 26.73
C LEU A 219 10.99 -12.01 25.71
N ASN A 220 12.21 -12.07 25.21
CA ASN A 220 12.65 -11.23 24.11
C ASN A 220 12.31 -11.90 22.76
N GLY A 221 11.91 -11.09 21.76
CA GLY A 221 11.57 -11.55 20.42
C GLY A 221 10.14 -11.21 20.01
N GLU A 222 9.65 -11.88 18.99
CA GLU A 222 8.27 -11.69 18.53
C GLU A 222 7.28 -12.40 19.44
N MET A 223 6.34 -11.66 19.99
CA MET A 223 5.33 -12.14 20.94
C MET A 223 3.92 -11.72 20.50
N LEU A 224 2.99 -12.67 20.56
CA LEU A 224 1.55 -12.40 20.41
C LEU A 224 0.99 -11.94 21.76
N LEU A 225 0.34 -10.79 21.77
CA LEU A 225 -0.35 -10.27 22.96
C LEU A 225 -1.66 -11.03 23.17
N GLN A 226 -1.77 -11.73 24.30
CA GLN A 226 -3.00 -12.40 24.73
C GLN A 226 -3.98 -11.41 25.36
N GLN A 227 -3.43 -10.40 26.06
CA GLN A 227 -4.15 -9.27 26.61
C GLN A 227 -3.29 -8.02 26.47
N ALA A 228 -3.94 -6.86 26.30
CA ALA A 228 -3.28 -5.55 26.32
C ALA A 228 -4.16 -4.54 27.06
N ALA A 229 -3.57 -3.87 28.02
CA ALA A 229 -4.12 -2.70 28.72
C ALA A 229 -3.02 -1.64 28.75
N ASP A 230 -3.36 -0.37 29.02
CA ASP A 230 -2.39 0.73 28.93
C ASP A 230 -1.08 0.47 29.68
N ASP A 231 -1.15 -0.14 30.87
CA ASP A 231 -0.01 -0.36 31.75
C ASP A 231 0.38 -1.83 31.93
N ALA A 232 -0.18 -2.74 31.16
CA ALA A 232 0.12 -4.16 31.21
C ALA A 232 -0.14 -4.87 29.89
N VAL A 233 0.67 -5.88 29.57
CA VAL A 233 0.45 -6.81 28.48
C VAL A 233 0.69 -8.24 28.97
N VAL A 234 0.03 -9.22 28.34
CA VAL A 234 0.17 -10.63 28.64
C VAL A 234 0.69 -11.35 27.41
N VAL A 235 1.80 -12.07 27.56
CA VAL A 235 2.45 -12.86 26.50
C VAL A 235 2.61 -14.32 26.94
N VAL A 236 2.76 -15.24 26.00
CA VAL A 236 3.14 -16.61 26.31
C VAL A 236 4.57 -16.62 26.86
N GLY A 237 4.76 -17.27 27.99
CA GLY A 237 6.09 -17.37 28.61
C GLY A 237 6.03 -18.11 29.94
N PHE A 238 7.21 -18.30 30.53
CA PHE A 238 7.37 -18.94 31.83
C PHE A 238 8.34 -18.15 32.70
N LEU A 239 8.12 -18.14 34.02
CA LEU A 239 8.97 -17.55 35.01
C LEU A 239 9.08 -18.49 36.20
N ASP A 240 10.28 -18.65 36.75
CA ASP A 240 10.49 -19.40 38.00
C ASP A 240 10.01 -18.63 39.23
N GLU A 241 10.03 -17.33 39.18
CA GLU A 241 9.52 -16.42 40.22
C GLU A 241 9.08 -15.08 39.67
N THR A 242 8.31 -14.36 40.43
CA THR A 242 7.97 -12.96 40.09
C THR A 242 9.24 -12.13 40.11
N ALA A 243 9.49 -11.39 39.04
CA ALA A 243 10.72 -10.62 38.85
C ALA A 243 10.41 -9.16 38.56
N SER A 244 11.42 -8.32 38.72
CA SER A 244 11.37 -6.91 38.31
C SER A 244 12.72 -6.44 37.80
N GLN A 245 12.71 -5.46 36.93
CA GLN A 245 13.91 -4.78 36.46
C GLN A 245 13.65 -3.28 36.30
N THR A 246 14.75 -2.50 36.28
CA THR A 246 14.71 -1.05 35.96
C THR A 246 15.27 -0.73 34.61
N ASN A 247 15.84 -1.71 33.91
CA ASN A 247 16.21 -1.58 32.51
C ASN A 247 14.95 -1.42 31.66
N ALA A 248 15.01 -0.50 30.73
CA ALA A 248 13.88 -0.26 29.84
C ALA A 248 13.52 -1.50 29.01
N VAL A 249 12.23 -1.81 28.95
CA VAL A 249 11.65 -2.81 28.04
C VAL A 249 10.98 -2.06 26.91
N THR A 250 11.17 -2.52 25.69
CA THR A 250 10.54 -1.96 24.50
C THR A 250 9.59 -2.97 23.92
N LEU A 251 8.35 -2.53 23.65
CA LEU A 251 7.39 -3.24 22.83
C LEU A 251 7.20 -2.47 21.53
N GLU A 252 7.44 -3.12 20.40
CA GLU A 252 7.36 -2.48 19.09
C GLU A 252 6.48 -3.31 18.14
N ARG A 253 5.34 -2.74 17.73
CA ARG A 253 4.53 -3.26 16.62
C ARG A 253 5.00 -2.61 15.34
N LYS A 254 5.57 -3.40 14.41
CA LYS A 254 6.12 -2.92 13.14
C LYS A 254 5.18 -3.21 11.99
N ALA A 255 5.07 -2.26 11.07
CA ALA A 255 4.60 -2.55 9.72
C ALA A 255 5.78 -3.07 8.88
N PRO A 256 5.56 -4.00 7.94
CA PRO A 256 6.61 -4.41 7.01
C PRO A 256 7.04 -3.21 6.14
N LYS A 257 8.28 -3.25 5.64
CA LYS A 257 8.77 -2.27 4.68
C LYS A 257 8.17 -2.60 3.32
N LEU A 258 7.25 -1.77 2.86
CA LEU A 258 6.46 -2.01 1.66
C LEU A 258 6.86 -1.05 0.55
N ASP A 259 7.11 -1.58 -0.67
CA ASP A 259 7.39 -0.79 -1.86
C ASP A 259 6.11 -0.25 -2.48
N TYR A 260 5.08 -1.09 -2.56
CA TYR A 260 3.76 -0.73 -3.10
C TYR A 260 2.67 -1.24 -2.18
N VAL A 261 1.64 -0.40 -1.99
CA VAL A 261 0.53 -0.70 -1.09
C VAL A 261 -0.79 -0.34 -1.77
N VAL A 262 -1.78 -1.22 -1.65
CA VAL A 262 -3.15 -1.01 -2.13
C VAL A 262 -4.16 -1.49 -1.09
N GLU A 263 -5.38 -0.99 -1.15
CA GLU A 263 -6.49 -1.49 -0.33
C GLU A 263 -7.38 -2.40 -1.17
N CYS A 264 -7.75 -3.55 -0.62
CA CYS A 264 -8.75 -4.42 -1.21
C CYS A 264 -9.51 -5.19 -0.13
N ASN A 265 -10.84 -5.11 -0.19
CA ASN A 265 -11.74 -5.84 0.71
C ASN A 265 -11.43 -5.60 2.20
N ASN A 266 -11.25 -4.34 2.57
CA ASN A 266 -10.97 -3.89 3.93
C ASN A 266 -9.67 -4.48 4.52
N ARG A 267 -8.67 -4.68 3.66
CA ARG A 267 -7.29 -5.01 4.00
C ARG A 267 -6.32 -4.14 3.20
N LEU A 268 -5.26 -3.71 3.83
CA LEU A 268 -4.09 -3.25 3.09
C LEU A 268 -3.32 -4.47 2.59
N TRP A 269 -2.93 -4.41 1.35
CA TRP A 269 -2.04 -5.36 0.70
C TRP A 269 -0.78 -4.63 0.26
N GLY A 270 0.36 -5.22 0.49
CA GLY A 270 1.62 -4.62 0.08
C GLY A 270 2.65 -5.67 -0.32
N CYS A 271 3.74 -5.22 -0.91
CA CYS A 271 4.85 -6.09 -1.30
C CYS A 271 6.19 -5.47 -0.92
N SER A 272 7.16 -6.33 -0.66
CA SER A 272 8.56 -5.97 -0.42
C SER A 272 9.45 -6.66 -1.45
N SER A 273 10.22 -5.88 -2.18
CA SER A 273 11.22 -6.41 -3.12
C SER A 273 12.45 -6.94 -2.38
N GLU A 274 12.75 -6.40 -1.20
CA GLU A 274 13.86 -6.84 -0.37
C GLU A 274 13.66 -8.28 0.11
N GLU A 275 12.46 -8.59 0.62
CA GLU A 275 12.09 -9.92 1.12
C GLU A 275 11.51 -10.82 0.01
N ASN A 276 11.16 -10.25 -1.14
CA ASN A 276 10.43 -10.92 -2.22
C ASN A 276 9.09 -11.52 -1.77
N GLU A 277 8.34 -10.74 -0.98
CA GLU A 277 7.12 -11.16 -0.29
C GLU A 277 5.93 -10.24 -0.56
N ILE A 278 4.74 -10.83 -0.44
CA ILE A 278 3.45 -10.15 -0.46
C ILE A 278 2.83 -10.28 0.92
N TYR A 279 2.31 -9.16 1.44
CA TYR A 279 1.73 -9.04 2.77
C TYR A 279 0.28 -8.58 2.69
N ALA A 280 -0.54 -9.02 3.66
CA ALA A 280 -1.83 -8.40 3.94
C ALA A 280 -1.99 -8.13 5.44
N CYS A 281 -2.48 -6.96 5.80
CA CYS A 281 -2.80 -6.65 7.18
C CYS A 281 -3.99 -7.48 7.69
N LYS A 282 -4.22 -7.50 9.00
CA LYS A 282 -5.43 -8.04 9.62
C LYS A 282 -6.68 -7.37 9.05
N LEU A 283 -7.74 -8.12 8.84
CA LEU A 283 -8.99 -7.60 8.28
C LEU A 283 -9.55 -6.46 9.15
N GLY A 284 -9.74 -5.30 8.54
CA GLY A 284 -10.24 -4.12 9.21
C GLY A 284 -9.20 -3.34 10.03
N ASP A 285 -7.96 -3.84 10.13
CA ASP A 285 -6.92 -3.24 10.95
C ASP A 285 -5.61 -3.04 10.18
N ALA A 286 -5.37 -1.82 9.73
CA ALA A 286 -4.18 -1.42 9.00
C ALA A 286 -2.89 -1.44 9.85
N THR A 287 -3.00 -1.57 11.17
CA THR A 287 -1.87 -1.51 12.08
C THR A 287 -1.24 -2.87 12.36
N ASN A 288 -1.99 -3.96 12.13
CA ASN A 288 -1.54 -5.30 12.47
C ASN A 288 -1.23 -6.13 11.21
N TRP A 289 0.04 -6.48 11.04
CA TRP A 289 0.57 -7.22 9.88
C TRP A 289 1.06 -8.62 10.23
N ASN A 290 1.12 -8.97 11.52
CA ASN A 290 1.73 -10.21 12.04
C ASN A 290 0.78 -11.01 12.95
N CYS A 291 -0.52 -10.96 12.73
CA CYS A 291 -1.49 -11.75 13.48
C CYS A 291 -1.75 -13.09 12.78
N PHE A 292 -1.38 -14.21 13.40
CA PHE A 292 -1.47 -15.56 12.84
C PHE A 292 -2.12 -16.52 13.84
N ALA A 293 -3.34 -16.21 14.31
CA ALA A 293 -4.09 -17.01 15.28
C ALA A 293 -4.92 -18.15 14.66
N GLY A 294 -4.91 -18.30 13.32
CA GLY A 294 -5.70 -19.29 12.58
C GLY A 294 -7.12 -18.81 12.24
N LEU A 295 -7.38 -17.51 12.35
CA LEU A 295 -8.69 -16.89 12.11
C LEU A 295 -8.83 -16.38 10.67
N ALA A 296 -10.06 -16.20 10.21
CA ALA A 296 -10.37 -15.63 8.89
C ALA A 296 -9.95 -14.15 8.79
N THR A 297 -9.79 -13.48 9.92
CA THR A 297 -9.38 -12.07 10.01
C THR A 297 -7.89 -11.85 10.05
N ASP A 298 -7.07 -12.90 10.21
CA ASP A 298 -5.63 -12.81 10.38
C ASP A 298 -4.91 -12.12 9.23
N SER A 299 -3.70 -11.70 9.50
CA SER A 299 -2.72 -11.24 8.52
C SER A 299 -2.33 -12.36 7.57
N TYR A 300 -1.68 -12.01 6.46
CA TYR A 300 -1.18 -12.97 5.49
C TYR A 300 0.18 -12.53 4.96
N THR A 301 1.06 -13.50 4.81
CA THR A 301 2.39 -13.30 4.21
C THR A 301 2.69 -14.48 3.31
N VAL A 302 3.28 -14.21 2.14
CA VAL A 302 3.71 -15.24 1.21
C VAL A 302 4.92 -14.78 0.41
N SER A 303 5.95 -15.61 0.35
CA SER A 303 7.10 -15.42 -0.54
C SER A 303 6.72 -15.80 -1.97
N VAL A 304 7.17 -15.00 -2.95
CA VAL A 304 6.97 -15.29 -4.38
C VAL A 304 8.26 -15.81 -5.01
N GLY A 305 8.12 -16.76 -5.93
CA GLY A 305 9.26 -17.42 -6.57
C GLY A 305 9.79 -16.73 -7.83
N SER A 306 9.24 -15.58 -8.20
CA SER A 306 9.67 -14.84 -9.41
C SER A 306 10.86 -13.93 -9.11
N ASP A 307 11.73 -13.78 -10.11
CA ASP A 307 12.89 -12.89 -10.02
C ASP A 307 12.54 -11.41 -10.20
N GLY A 308 13.45 -10.53 -9.77
CA GLY A 308 13.38 -9.08 -9.92
C GLY A 308 12.52 -8.38 -8.87
N PRO A 309 12.62 -7.04 -8.78
CA PRO A 309 11.85 -6.23 -7.86
C PRO A 309 10.38 -6.14 -8.28
N PHE A 310 9.50 -5.84 -7.34
CA PHE A 310 8.15 -5.41 -7.68
C PHE A 310 8.21 -4.03 -8.34
N THR A 311 7.31 -3.80 -9.30
CA THR A 311 7.25 -2.56 -10.08
C THR A 311 5.90 -1.84 -9.95
N GLY A 312 4.95 -2.41 -9.22
CA GLY A 312 3.67 -1.78 -8.95
C GLY A 312 2.66 -2.72 -8.30
N ALA A 313 1.59 -2.12 -7.77
CA ALA A 313 0.43 -2.86 -7.27
C ALA A 313 -0.86 -2.14 -7.67
N ALA A 314 -1.92 -2.91 -7.92
CA ALA A 314 -3.24 -2.41 -8.27
C ALA A 314 -4.35 -3.34 -7.77
N VAL A 315 -5.57 -2.84 -7.79
CA VAL A 315 -6.77 -3.65 -7.59
C VAL A 315 -7.63 -3.60 -8.84
N GLN A 316 -8.02 -4.76 -9.33
CA GLN A 316 -8.89 -4.87 -10.50
C GLN A 316 -9.93 -5.97 -10.27
N LEU A 317 -11.22 -5.64 -10.45
CA LEU A 317 -12.36 -6.54 -10.24
C LEU A 317 -12.35 -7.26 -8.87
N GLY A 318 -11.88 -6.57 -7.82
CA GLY A 318 -11.81 -7.12 -6.46
C GLY A 318 -10.63 -8.07 -6.21
N TYR A 319 -9.71 -8.20 -7.15
CA TYR A 319 -8.46 -8.94 -6.99
C TYR A 319 -7.28 -7.99 -6.81
N VAL A 320 -6.36 -8.36 -5.95
CA VAL A 320 -5.09 -7.66 -5.78
C VAL A 320 -4.09 -8.18 -6.79
N LEU A 321 -3.40 -7.26 -7.43
CA LEU A 321 -2.41 -7.49 -8.48
C LEU A 321 -1.08 -6.88 -8.05
N PHE A 322 -0.01 -7.66 -8.10
CA PHE A 322 1.36 -7.20 -7.91
C PHE A 322 2.17 -7.44 -9.17
N PHE A 323 2.79 -6.41 -9.67
CA PHE A 323 3.55 -6.45 -10.91
C PHE A 323 5.05 -6.52 -10.63
N LYS A 324 5.73 -7.27 -11.46
CA LYS A 324 7.16 -7.16 -11.74
C LYS A 324 7.31 -6.85 -13.23
N GLU A 325 8.50 -6.56 -13.69
CA GLU A 325 8.73 -6.17 -15.09
C GLU A 325 8.21 -7.22 -16.10
N ASN A 326 8.34 -8.51 -15.78
CA ASN A 326 8.06 -9.62 -16.71
C ASN A 326 6.93 -10.55 -16.23
N CYS A 327 6.21 -10.19 -15.19
CA CYS A 327 5.09 -10.99 -14.70
C CYS A 327 4.11 -10.21 -13.85
N LEU A 328 2.94 -10.81 -13.69
CA LEU A 328 1.85 -10.36 -12.83
C LEU A 328 1.52 -11.45 -11.81
N HIS A 329 1.51 -11.10 -10.54
CA HIS A 329 0.98 -11.92 -9.45
C HIS A 329 -0.45 -11.49 -9.12
N LYS A 330 -1.40 -12.41 -9.19
CA LYS A 330 -2.80 -12.18 -8.84
C LYS A 330 -3.18 -12.99 -7.61
N VAL A 331 -3.75 -12.31 -6.61
CA VAL A 331 -4.17 -12.95 -5.36
C VAL A 331 -5.63 -13.36 -5.47
N TYR A 332 -5.91 -14.64 -5.20
CA TYR A 332 -7.23 -15.25 -5.15
C TYR A 332 -7.56 -15.65 -3.72
N GLY A 333 -8.84 -15.80 -3.42
CA GLY A 333 -9.32 -16.23 -2.11
C GLY A 333 -10.03 -15.12 -1.36
N SER A 334 -10.55 -15.45 -0.18
CA SER A 334 -11.34 -14.55 0.66
C SER A 334 -10.85 -14.46 2.10
N LYS A 335 -9.93 -15.35 2.51
CA LYS A 335 -9.36 -15.40 3.86
C LYS A 335 -7.96 -16.04 3.83
N PRO A 336 -7.12 -15.82 4.83
CA PRO A 336 -5.73 -16.29 4.84
C PRO A 336 -5.56 -17.78 4.55
N SER A 337 -6.47 -18.63 5.07
CA SER A 337 -6.39 -20.08 4.86
C SER A 337 -6.68 -20.54 3.42
N ASN A 338 -7.21 -19.68 2.56
CA ASN A 338 -7.49 -19.99 1.15
C ASN A 338 -6.94 -18.96 0.17
N PHE A 339 -6.12 -18.02 0.62
CA PHE A 339 -5.41 -17.14 -0.30
C PHE A 339 -4.40 -17.94 -1.13
N GLN A 340 -4.39 -17.67 -2.41
CA GLN A 340 -3.49 -18.28 -3.38
C GLN A 340 -2.95 -17.17 -4.30
N VAL A 341 -1.66 -17.19 -4.55
CA VAL A 341 -1.01 -16.28 -5.49
C VAL A 341 -0.72 -17.04 -6.78
N SER A 342 -1.29 -16.56 -7.87
CA SER A 342 -1.03 -17.09 -9.22
C SER A 342 -0.13 -16.13 -9.98
N MET A 343 0.93 -16.63 -10.60
CA MET A 343 1.82 -15.87 -11.45
C MET A 343 1.44 -16.09 -12.93
N THR A 344 1.36 -15.00 -13.68
CA THR A 344 1.21 -14.99 -15.14
C THR A 344 2.42 -14.30 -15.76
N ALA A 345 3.13 -14.98 -16.65
CA ALA A 345 4.20 -14.37 -17.43
C ALA A 345 3.59 -13.43 -18.47
N CYS A 346 3.92 -12.17 -18.41
CA CYS A 346 3.45 -11.12 -19.31
C CYS A 346 4.35 -9.89 -19.17
N GLU A 347 4.23 -8.93 -20.07
CA GLU A 347 4.81 -7.61 -19.85
C GLU A 347 4.09 -6.94 -18.67
N GLY A 348 4.81 -6.75 -17.57
CA GLY A 348 4.31 -6.06 -16.39
C GLY A 348 4.60 -4.56 -16.44
N VAL A 349 4.56 -3.91 -15.29
CA VAL A 349 4.81 -2.47 -15.21
C VAL A 349 6.30 -2.18 -15.39
N GLN A 350 6.61 -1.24 -16.25
CA GLN A 350 7.98 -0.75 -16.44
C GLN A 350 8.53 -0.13 -15.15
N PRO A 351 9.78 -0.45 -14.75
CA PRO A 351 10.43 0.24 -13.62
C PRO A 351 10.34 1.77 -13.74
N GLY A 352 10.01 2.47 -12.66
CA GLY A 352 9.77 3.91 -12.65
C GLY A 352 8.38 4.36 -13.12
N SER A 353 7.55 3.44 -13.63
CA SER A 353 6.21 3.74 -14.14
C SER A 353 5.06 3.20 -13.29
N ALA A 354 5.29 2.92 -12.00
CA ALA A 354 4.25 2.44 -11.07
C ALA A 354 3.00 3.34 -11.02
N LYS A 355 3.19 4.64 -11.12
CA LYS A 355 2.10 5.64 -11.14
C LYS A 355 1.30 5.64 -12.45
N SER A 356 1.68 4.82 -13.43
CA SER A 356 0.89 4.61 -14.65
C SER A 356 -0.27 3.65 -14.47
N LEU A 357 -0.31 2.89 -13.36
CA LEU A 357 -1.42 1.99 -13.04
C LEU A 357 -2.70 2.79 -12.82
N CYS A 358 -3.63 2.71 -13.76
CA CYS A 358 -4.86 3.50 -13.75
C CYS A 358 -6.06 2.68 -14.21
N MET A 359 -7.13 2.67 -13.41
CA MET A 359 -8.40 2.05 -13.76
C MET A 359 -9.24 3.01 -14.61
N VAL A 360 -9.66 2.58 -15.80
CA VAL A 360 -10.67 3.27 -16.60
C VAL A 360 -11.84 2.30 -16.83
N GLY A 361 -12.96 2.57 -16.21
CA GLY A 361 -14.06 1.60 -16.15
C GLY A 361 -13.64 0.32 -15.41
N SER A 362 -13.72 -0.83 -16.07
CA SER A 362 -13.29 -2.14 -15.52
C SER A 362 -11.90 -2.58 -15.99
N THR A 363 -11.25 -1.82 -16.88
CA THR A 363 -9.95 -2.14 -17.46
C THR A 363 -8.84 -1.39 -16.74
N LEU A 364 -7.78 -2.11 -16.37
CA LEU A 364 -6.56 -1.54 -15.81
C LEU A 364 -5.59 -1.22 -16.95
N TYR A 365 -5.14 0.02 -17.02
CA TYR A 365 -4.12 0.46 -17.96
C TYR A 365 -2.81 0.70 -17.22
N TYR A 366 -1.68 0.43 -17.89
CA TYR A 366 -0.35 0.70 -17.36
C TYR A 366 0.72 0.77 -18.44
N LYS A 367 1.82 1.42 -18.15
CA LYS A 367 3.00 1.46 -19.01
C LYS A 367 3.88 0.24 -18.74
N ALA A 368 4.02 -0.62 -19.75
CA ALA A 368 5.02 -1.69 -19.83
C ALA A 368 6.27 -1.23 -20.60
N ASP A 369 7.30 -2.04 -20.69
CA ASP A 369 8.53 -1.63 -21.36
C ASP A 369 8.30 -1.29 -22.85
N HIS A 370 7.54 -2.11 -23.57
CA HIS A 370 7.30 -1.94 -25.01
C HIS A 370 5.99 -1.21 -25.37
N GLY A 371 5.26 -0.70 -24.42
CA GLY A 371 4.04 0.05 -24.74
C GLY A 371 3.11 0.32 -23.57
N VAL A 372 1.89 0.73 -23.86
CA VAL A 372 0.81 0.88 -22.91
C VAL A 372 -0.09 -0.34 -23.02
N MET A 373 -0.34 -0.99 -21.90
CA MET A 373 -1.11 -2.23 -21.82
C MET A 373 -2.49 -1.95 -21.24
N ALA A 374 -3.48 -2.70 -21.70
CA ALA A 374 -4.82 -2.82 -21.14
C ALA A 374 -5.01 -4.23 -20.60
N TYR A 375 -5.44 -4.34 -19.35
CA TYR A 375 -5.69 -5.59 -18.64
C TYR A 375 -7.15 -5.66 -18.19
N ASP A 376 -7.88 -6.63 -18.71
CA ASP A 376 -9.31 -6.86 -18.41
C ASP A 376 -9.55 -7.96 -17.35
N GLY A 377 -8.47 -8.59 -16.88
CA GLY A 377 -8.51 -9.72 -15.93
C GLY A 377 -7.97 -11.02 -16.51
N SER A 378 -7.68 -11.07 -17.83
CA SER A 378 -7.12 -12.24 -18.54
C SER A 378 -5.64 -12.07 -18.85
N VAL A 379 -5.29 -11.59 -20.01
CA VAL A 379 -3.91 -11.34 -20.46
C VAL A 379 -3.82 -9.88 -20.91
N PRO A 380 -2.75 -9.14 -20.53
CA PRO A 380 -2.60 -7.76 -20.97
C PRO A 380 -2.42 -7.67 -22.49
N GLU A 381 -3.08 -6.69 -23.11
CA GLU A 381 -2.98 -6.40 -24.54
C GLU A 381 -2.46 -4.98 -24.76
N SER A 382 -1.59 -4.78 -25.77
CA SER A 382 -1.07 -3.46 -26.09
C SER A 382 -2.12 -2.61 -26.80
N VAL A 383 -2.29 -1.36 -26.34
CA VAL A 383 -3.17 -0.36 -26.94
C VAL A 383 -2.41 0.84 -27.55
N SER A 384 -1.07 0.78 -27.53
CA SER A 384 -0.20 1.92 -27.88
C SER A 384 0.39 1.86 -29.30
N ALA A 385 -0.12 1.01 -30.20
CA ALA A 385 0.42 0.91 -31.57
C ALA A 385 0.44 2.28 -32.31
N ALA A 386 -0.47 3.17 -31.99
CA ALA A 386 -0.55 4.52 -32.55
C ALA A 386 0.63 5.44 -32.12
N LEU A 387 1.31 5.13 -30.99
CA LEU A 387 2.44 5.89 -30.51
C LEU A 387 3.74 5.58 -31.28
N GLY A 388 3.73 4.58 -32.18
CA GLY A 388 4.86 4.18 -33.02
C GLY A 388 5.97 3.50 -32.24
N GLY A 389 7.20 3.59 -32.79
CA GLY A 389 8.40 2.99 -32.21
C GLY A 389 9.13 3.86 -31.19
N VAL A 390 8.51 4.91 -30.67
CA VAL A 390 9.14 5.79 -29.67
C VAL A 390 9.15 5.12 -28.32
N TYR A 391 10.32 5.08 -27.69
CA TYR A 391 10.47 4.56 -26.34
C TYR A 391 10.10 5.63 -25.31
N TYR A 392 9.16 5.30 -24.43
CA TYR A 392 8.73 6.15 -23.33
C TYR A 392 8.98 5.49 -21.98
N GLN A 393 9.21 6.30 -20.95
CA GLN A 393 9.47 5.88 -19.56
C GLN A 393 8.86 6.87 -18.56
N ASN A 394 8.99 6.57 -17.26
CA ASN A 394 8.56 7.41 -16.15
C ASN A 394 7.09 7.84 -16.25
N ALA A 395 6.24 6.92 -16.59
CA ALA A 395 4.84 7.19 -16.88
C ALA A 395 4.01 7.44 -15.61
N VAL A 396 3.16 8.47 -15.68
CA VAL A 396 2.18 8.81 -14.63
C VAL A 396 0.81 8.94 -15.28
N ALA A 397 -0.21 8.25 -14.73
CA ALA A 397 -1.53 8.22 -15.33
C ALA A 397 -2.63 8.75 -14.42
N GLY A 398 -3.70 9.20 -15.06
CA GLY A 398 -4.97 9.57 -14.42
C GLY A 398 -6.14 9.31 -15.36
N THR A 399 -7.35 9.44 -14.84
CA THR A 399 -8.57 9.22 -15.63
C THR A 399 -9.61 10.30 -15.42
N GLU A 400 -10.30 10.66 -16.49
CA GLU A 400 -11.49 11.51 -16.47
C GLU A 400 -12.45 11.10 -17.58
N ARG A 401 -13.71 10.86 -17.26
CA ARG A 401 -14.79 10.62 -18.24
C ARG A 401 -14.47 9.54 -19.29
N GLY A 402 -13.94 8.39 -18.84
CA GLY A 402 -13.62 7.28 -19.74
C GLY A 402 -12.34 7.47 -20.57
N ARG A 403 -11.52 8.46 -20.24
CA ARG A 403 -10.23 8.69 -20.88
C ARG A 403 -9.08 8.43 -19.93
N LEU A 404 -8.02 7.85 -20.47
CA LEU A 404 -6.75 7.69 -19.81
C LEU A 404 -5.84 8.87 -20.18
N TYR A 405 -5.41 9.64 -19.20
CA TYR A 405 -4.35 10.62 -19.31
C TYR A 405 -3.03 9.99 -18.93
N LEU A 406 -2.01 10.16 -19.74
CA LEU A 406 -0.72 9.50 -19.55
C LEU A 406 0.42 10.46 -19.88
N SER A 407 1.10 10.93 -18.84
CA SER A 407 2.32 11.73 -18.96
C SER A 407 3.51 10.79 -19.01
N MET A 408 4.32 10.87 -20.06
CA MET A 408 5.48 10.00 -20.29
C MET A 408 6.67 10.81 -20.78
N GLN A 409 7.86 10.35 -20.47
CA GLN A 409 9.13 10.92 -20.90
C GLN A 409 9.72 10.11 -22.06
N ASP A 410 10.14 10.74 -23.15
CA ASP A 410 10.84 10.08 -24.23
C ASP A 410 12.35 9.93 -23.96
N ALA A 411 13.08 9.26 -24.85
CA ALA A 411 14.52 9.06 -24.76
C ALA A 411 15.35 10.34 -24.85
N ALA A 412 14.77 11.45 -25.33
CA ALA A 412 15.37 12.78 -25.34
C ALA A 412 15.04 13.60 -24.09
N GLU A 413 14.50 12.94 -23.05
CA GLU A 413 14.07 13.56 -21.79
C GLU A 413 12.92 14.56 -21.94
N SER A 414 12.23 14.58 -23.08
CA SER A 414 11.07 15.44 -23.29
C SER A 414 9.80 14.77 -22.77
N TRP A 415 8.95 15.55 -22.12
CA TRP A 415 7.67 15.08 -21.60
C TRP A 415 6.55 15.24 -22.61
N HIS A 416 5.62 14.29 -22.60
CA HIS A 416 4.45 14.27 -23.47
C HIS A 416 3.25 13.85 -22.65
N LEU A 417 2.17 14.61 -22.69
CA LEU A 417 0.89 14.22 -22.13
C LEU A 417 -0.01 13.70 -23.23
N PHE A 418 -0.25 12.40 -23.22
CA PHE A 418 -1.16 11.72 -24.12
C PHE A 418 -2.51 11.48 -23.44
N VAL A 419 -3.55 11.43 -24.26
CA VAL A 419 -4.90 11.05 -23.83
C VAL A 419 -5.39 9.93 -24.74
N TYR A 420 -5.77 8.83 -24.13
CA TYR A 420 -6.39 7.70 -24.82
C TYR A 420 -7.88 7.65 -24.50
N ASP A 421 -8.69 7.78 -25.53
CA ASP A 421 -10.13 7.65 -25.44
C ASP A 421 -10.49 6.16 -25.55
N THR A 422 -10.93 5.57 -24.43
CA THR A 422 -11.14 4.11 -24.35
C THR A 422 -12.39 3.64 -25.11
N GLU A 423 -13.32 4.54 -25.45
CA GLU A 423 -14.51 4.20 -26.23
C GLU A 423 -14.23 4.15 -27.74
N THR A 424 -13.40 5.07 -28.22
CA THR A 424 -13.08 5.20 -29.63
C THR A 424 -11.77 4.55 -30.04
N GLY A 425 -10.89 4.25 -29.07
CA GLY A 425 -9.55 3.74 -29.31
C GLY A 425 -8.58 4.81 -29.87
N ILE A 426 -8.92 6.09 -29.73
CA ILE A 426 -8.17 7.21 -30.32
C ILE A 426 -7.17 7.76 -29.32
N TRP A 427 -5.93 7.93 -29.76
CA TRP A 427 -4.90 8.67 -29.06
C TRP A 427 -4.90 10.13 -29.48
N CYS A 428 -4.73 11.02 -28.53
CA CYS A 428 -4.45 12.44 -28.74
C CYS A 428 -3.20 12.83 -27.96
N ARG A 429 -2.44 13.79 -28.44
CA ARG A 429 -1.38 14.46 -27.67
C ARG A 429 -1.88 15.83 -27.25
N GLU A 430 -1.92 16.10 -25.96
CA GLU A 430 -2.35 17.41 -25.46
C GLU A 430 -1.20 18.41 -25.47
N ASP A 431 -0.14 18.15 -24.72
CA ASP A 431 1.01 19.05 -24.59
C ASP A 431 2.24 18.31 -23.99
N ALA A 432 3.19 19.07 -23.45
CA ALA A 432 4.40 18.59 -22.81
C ALA A 432 4.31 18.59 -21.26
N ALA A 433 3.11 18.47 -20.68
CA ALA A 433 2.98 18.52 -19.23
C ALA A 433 3.65 17.32 -18.56
N HIS A 434 4.55 17.60 -17.63
CA HIS A 434 5.18 16.64 -16.76
C HIS A 434 4.31 16.46 -15.51
N ALA A 435 3.44 15.44 -15.50
CA ALA A 435 2.64 15.11 -14.36
C ALA A 435 3.45 14.33 -13.32
N ALA A 436 3.39 14.75 -12.05
CA ALA A 436 3.94 14.03 -10.90
C ALA A 436 2.91 13.12 -10.23
N ALA A 437 1.63 13.49 -10.28
CA ALA A 437 0.52 12.68 -9.78
C ALA A 437 -0.81 13.11 -10.41
N PHE A 438 -1.78 12.19 -10.42
CA PHE A 438 -3.17 12.47 -10.70
C PHE A 438 -4.07 12.05 -9.54
N ALA A 439 -5.19 12.75 -9.38
CA ALA A 439 -6.24 12.40 -8.45
C ALA A 439 -7.61 12.64 -9.09
N THR A 440 -8.60 11.82 -8.76
CA THR A 440 -9.98 12.01 -9.23
C THR A 440 -10.89 12.24 -8.05
N LEU A 441 -11.58 13.39 -8.03
CA LEU A 441 -12.54 13.76 -6.99
C LEU A 441 -13.87 14.16 -7.65
N ASN A 442 -14.96 13.48 -7.27
CA ASN A 442 -16.30 13.74 -7.78
C ASN A 442 -16.37 13.77 -9.31
N GLY A 443 -15.66 12.84 -9.97
CA GLY A 443 -15.63 12.71 -11.42
C GLY A 443 -14.78 13.74 -12.17
N ASN A 444 -14.10 14.65 -11.46
CA ASN A 444 -13.14 15.59 -12.04
C ASN A 444 -11.71 15.09 -11.79
N ALA A 445 -10.87 15.19 -12.79
CA ALA A 445 -9.44 14.88 -12.65
C ALA A 445 -8.62 16.12 -12.27
N TYR A 446 -7.66 15.88 -11.41
CA TYR A 446 -6.69 16.85 -10.94
C TYR A 446 -5.28 16.30 -11.21
N MET A 447 -4.40 17.17 -11.67
CA MET A 447 -3.01 16.85 -11.98
C MET A 447 -2.10 17.74 -11.14
N LEU A 448 -1.18 17.12 -10.43
CA LEU A 448 -0.02 17.78 -9.85
C LEU A 448 1.10 17.70 -10.89
N ASP A 449 1.63 18.83 -11.32
CA ASP A 449 2.81 18.86 -12.20
C ASP A 449 4.14 18.89 -11.40
N ALA A 450 5.24 18.69 -12.10
CA ALA A 450 6.57 18.70 -11.49
C ALA A 450 6.99 20.05 -10.91
N ASP A 451 6.36 21.15 -11.35
CA ASP A 451 6.58 22.49 -10.82
C ASP A 451 5.77 22.77 -9.55
N GLY A 452 5.02 21.77 -9.05
CA GLY A 452 4.19 21.88 -7.86
C GLY A 452 2.82 22.53 -8.10
N CYS A 453 2.42 22.75 -9.34
CA CYS A 453 1.09 23.30 -9.63
C CYS A 453 0.02 22.21 -9.68
N VAL A 454 -1.08 22.42 -8.99
CA VAL A 454 -2.27 21.57 -9.06
C VAL A 454 -3.26 22.17 -10.05
N TRP A 455 -3.59 21.37 -11.06
CA TRP A 455 -4.48 21.73 -12.16
C TRP A 455 -5.76 20.90 -12.10
N LYS A 456 -6.91 21.52 -12.31
CA LYS A 456 -8.11 20.81 -12.68
C LYS A 456 -8.11 20.65 -14.21
N LEU A 457 -8.24 19.43 -14.72
CA LEU A 457 -8.09 19.15 -16.16
C LEU A 457 -9.24 19.73 -17.00
N THR A 458 -10.47 19.52 -16.56
CA THR A 458 -11.64 20.13 -17.19
C THR A 458 -12.26 21.13 -16.22
N PRO A 459 -12.21 22.44 -16.49
CA PRO A 459 -12.91 23.43 -15.67
C PRO A 459 -14.42 23.20 -15.69
N ALA A 460 -15.13 23.62 -14.65
CA ALA A 460 -16.59 23.63 -14.66
C ALA A 460 -17.06 24.61 -15.75
N GLU A 461 -18.05 24.19 -16.52
CA GLU A 461 -18.75 25.06 -17.48
C GLU A 461 -19.42 26.24 -16.78
#